data_ffd452083a636dcf9be5399cd139451f
#
_entry.id   ffd452083a636dcf9be5399cd139451f
#
_cell.length_a   1.000
_cell.length_b   1.000
_cell.length_c   1.000
_cell.angle_alpha   90.00
_cell.angle_beta   90.00
_cell.angle_gamma   90.00
#
_symmetry.space_group_name_H-M   'P 1'
#
loop_
_entity.id
_entity.type
_entity.pdbx_description
1 polymer ?
#
loop_
_entity_poly.entity_id
_entity_poly.type
_entity_poly.pdbx_seq_one_letter_code
_entity_poly.pdbx_strand_id
1 'polypeptide(L)'
;MLNINLASEPDYLDPALNSSVDGGCLAVNSFAGLYTYDKDGNLIPALASDMPEVSEDGTEYTVHMIESKWSNGDDLKASDFVYSWNRVIDEKTAADYAYLFDVIARNDDGTLAVETPDDYTLVIKLVSPCPYFNDLMAFPTFYPVHQASVEAADPDGTVPGKWAQEAGFVCNGAYTLESWNHNESMVYVKNPNFYDAANVTMDELHFMLSADDTAIYAAYNSGDLDYIDTVPNDEIPSLNGVNPEFGILDNLGTYYIGFNVNDPVFDGKTEEEAAKMREAISLLVDRQFIVENVGQTGQIPADSFVPEGMADGNGGVFKTADTSYYDATATGAGELETAKGLLEEAGYTFTDNGDGTYAVDPAISMTYLTNDGTAHIAVAESVQQDVALLGINLEIKSEDWNVFLEDRKSGNFTIARACRLQRPG
;
A
#
# COMPACT_ATOMS: atom_id res chain seq x y z
N MET A 1 16.79 -22.37 0.52
CA MET A 1 16.92 -21.10 -0.23
C MET A 1 15.67 -20.97 -1.08
N LEU A 2 15.11 -19.78 -1.17
CA LEU A 2 13.98 -19.44 -2.03
C LEU A 2 14.34 -18.18 -2.82
N ASN A 3 14.27 -18.22 -4.14
CA ASN A 3 14.56 -17.11 -5.03
C ASN A 3 13.22 -16.52 -5.52
N ILE A 4 12.97 -15.26 -5.23
CA ILE A 4 11.71 -14.57 -5.53
C ILE A 4 11.99 -13.17 -6.06
N ASN A 5 11.03 -12.57 -6.76
CA ASN A 5 11.16 -11.16 -7.10
C ASN A 5 10.49 -10.26 -6.05
N LEU A 6 10.98 -9.05 -5.95
CA LEU A 6 10.30 -7.91 -5.34
C LEU A 6 10.22 -6.82 -6.41
N ALA A 7 9.05 -6.22 -6.58
CA ALA A 7 8.79 -5.38 -7.75
C ALA A 7 9.63 -4.10 -7.80
N SER A 8 10.12 -3.61 -6.66
CA SER A 8 10.91 -2.37 -6.64
C SER A 8 11.91 -2.34 -5.49
N GLU A 9 12.85 -1.42 -5.57
CA GLU A 9 13.69 -1.02 -4.44
C GLU A 9 12.80 -0.50 -3.30
N PRO A 10 12.85 -1.08 -2.08
CA PRO A 10 12.08 -0.57 -0.96
C PRO A 10 12.54 0.84 -0.58
N ASP A 11 11.60 1.75 -0.36
CA ASP A 11 11.88 3.11 0.12
C ASP A 11 12.39 3.11 1.56
N TYR A 12 11.77 2.31 2.42
CA TYR A 12 12.15 2.16 3.82
C TYR A 12 11.97 0.72 4.31
N LEU A 13 12.95 0.23 5.08
CA LEU A 13 12.83 -1.00 5.88
C LEU A 13 12.47 -0.71 7.34
N ASP A 14 12.45 0.57 7.73
CA ASP A 14 11.98 1.02 9.04
C ASP A 14 10.46 0.89 9.12
N PRO A 15 9.90 0.08 10.05
CA PRO A 15 8.46 -0.12 10.18
C PRO A 15 7.66 1.17 10.38
N ALA A 16 8.26 2.20 11.00
CA ALA A 16 7.60 3.48 11.23
C ALA A 16 7.40 4.28 9.94
N LEU A 17 8.30 4.12 8.95
CA LEU A 17 8.34 4.94 7.74
C LEU A 17 7.76 4.23 6.52
N ASN A 18 7.73 2.90 6.53
CA ASN A 18 7.23 2.15 5.40
C ASN A 18 5.74 2.36 5.19
N SER A 19 5.36 2.76 3.97
CA SER A 19 3.97 2.87 3.52
C SER A 19 3.72 2.14 2.19
N SER A 20 4.70 1.34 1.71
CA SER A 20 4.62 0.55 0.49
C SER A 20 4.32 -0.93 0.78
N VAL A 21 3.79 -1.64 -0.23
CA VAL A 21 3.52 -3.08 -0.14
C VAL A 21 4.81 -3.88 -0.08
N ASP A 22 5.80 -3.53 -0.92
CA ASP A 22 7.10 -4.21 -1.01
C ASP A 22 7.88 -4.08 0.30
N GLY A 23 7.96 -2.86 0.85
CA GLY A 23 8.53 -2.64 2.17
C GLY A 23 7.76 -3.35 3.28
N GLY A 24 6.42 -3.45 3.17
CA GLY A 24 5.58 -4.24 4.07
C GLY A 24 5.88 -5.74 4.03
N CYS A 25 6.12 -6.30 2.84
CA CYS A 25 6.56 -7.68 2.66
C CYS A 25 7.90 -7.93 3.38
N LEU A 26 8.86 -7.02 3.23
CA LEU A 26 10.15 -7.13 3.90
C LEU A 26 10.04 -6.91 5.41
N ALA A 27 9.16 -6.01 5.86
CA ALA A 27 8.92 -5.73 7.27
C ALA A 27 8.39 -6.97 8.02
N VAL A 28 7.44 -7.73 7.46
CA VAL A 28 6.92 -8.95 8.12
C VAL A 28 7.92 -10.11 8.15
N ASN A 29 8.97 -10.05 7.33
CA ASN A 29 10.08 -11.00 7.39
C ASN A 29 11.17 -10.56 8.39
N SER A 30 11.40 -9.25 8.51
CA SER A 30 12.44 -8.66 9.37
C SER A 30 11.98 -8.44 10.81
N PHE A 31 10.68 -8.26 11.04
CA PHE A 31 10.13 -7.91 12.35
C PHE A 31 8.92 -8.79 12.70
N ALA A 32 8.64 -8.88 13.99
CA ALA A 32 7.43 -9.47 14.55
C ALA A 32 6.78 -8.47 15.54
N GLY A 33 5.46 -8.34 15.44
CA GLY A 33 4.64 -7.55 16.34
C GLY A 33 4.07 -8.36 17.51
N LEU A 34 3.12 -7.78 18.22
CA LEU A 34 2.39 -8.48 19.29
C LEU A 34 1.52 -9.60 18.72
N TYR A 35 0.89 -9.35 17.59
CA TYR A 35 0.00 -10.26 16.88
C TYR A 35 0.41 -10.41 15.42
N THR A 36 -0.07 -11.46 14.78
CA THR A 36 0.11 -11.75 13.35
C THR A 36 -1.14 -12.47 12.82
N TYR A 37 -1.15 -12.78 11.52
CA TYR A 37 -2.21 -13.57 10.91
C TYR A 37 -1.70 -14.97 10.55
N ASP A 38 -2.55 -15.97 10.77
CA ASP A 38 -2.29 -17.32 10.26
C ASP A 38 -2.60 -17.42 8.75
N LYS A 39 -2.36 -18.60 8.18
CA LYS A 39 -2.61 -18.87 6.74
C LYS A 39 -4.10 -18.76 6.34
N ASP A 40 -5.01 -18.80 7.29
CA ASP A 40 -6.46 -18.73 7.07
C ASP A 40 -6.99 -17.28 7.32
N GLY A 41 -6.08 -16.34 7.63
CA GLY A 41 -6.37 -14.92 7.88
C GLY A 41 -6.86 -14.62 9.31
N ASN A 42 -6.79 -15.58 10.23
CA ASN A 42 -7.16 -15.35 11.62
C ASN A 42 -6.05 -14.63 12.37
N LEU A 43 -6.41 -13.65 13.17
CA LEU A 43 -5.48 -12.97 14.06
C LEU A 43 -5.05 -13.91 15.19
N ILE A 44 -3.74 -14.09 15.35
CA ILE A 44 -3.14 -14.95 16.36
C ILE A 44 -2.03 -14.24 17.14
N PRO A 45 -1.72 -14.64 18.38
CA PRO A 45 -0.57 -14.13 19.11
C PRO A 45 0.76 -14.44 18.39
N ALA A 46 1.69 -13.47 18.45
CA ALA A 46 3.08 -13.59 18.01
C ALA A 46 4.04 -13.36 19.18
N LEU A 47 4.37 -12.11 19.51
CA LEU A 47 5.11 -11.79 20.74
C LEU A 47 4.19 -11.67 21.96
N ALA A 48 2.88 -11.49 21.77
CA ALA A 48 1.92 -11.66 22.86
C ALA A 48 1.81 -13.13 23.25
N SER A 49 1.59 -13.42 24.53
CA SER A 49 1.40 -14.79 25.04
C SER A 49 -0.02 -15.30 24.80
N ASP A 50 -0.99 -14.40 24.66
CA ASP A 50 -2.42 -14.67 24.42
C ASP A 50 -3.09 -13.41 23.81
N MET A 51 -4.39 -13.49 23.52
CA MET A 51 -5.20 -12.32 23.19
C MET A 51 -5.25 -11.36 24.39
N PRO A 52 -5.40 -10.03 24.16
CA PRO A 52 -5.33 -9.03 25.24
C PRO A 52 -6.49 -9.18 26.23
N GLU A 53 -6.24 -8.89 27.50
CA GLU A 53 -7.31 -8.62 28.45
C GLU A 53 -7.87 -7.22 28.17
N VAL A 54 -9.20 -7.11 28.01
CA VAL A 54 -9.87 -5.85 27.66
C VAL A 54 -10.80 -5.46 28.79
N SER A 55 -10.75 -4.18 29.23
CA SER A 55 -11.66 -3.64 30.25
C SER A 55 -13.13 -3.70 29.80
N GLU A 56 -14.07 -3.66 30.76
CA GLU A 56 -15.52 -3.76 30.47
C GLU A 56 -16.01 -2.63 29.54
N ASP A 57 -15.38 -1.46 29.60
CA ASP A 57 -15.70 -0.31 28.73
C ASP A 57 -14.96 -0.31 27.41
N GLY A 58 -14.10 -1.32 27.16
CA GLY A 58 -13.36 -1.48 25.91
C GLY A 58 -12.26 -0.46 25.66
N THR A 59 -11.81 0.28 26.70
CA THR A 59 -10.83 1.37 26.57
C THR A 59 -9.46 1.07 27.13
N GLU A 60 -9.27 -0.03 27.85
CA GLU A 60 -7.96 -0.45 28.34
C GLU A 60 -7.66 -1.88 27.91
N TYR A 61 -6.47 -2.07 27.35
CA TYR A 61 -5.95 -3.35 26.86
C TYR A 61 -4.69 -3.71 27.64
N THR A 62 -4.68 -4.91 28.24
CA THR A 62 -3.47 -5.46 28.85
C THR A 62 -2.95 -6.60 27.98
N VAL A 63 -1.71 -6.48 27.52
CA VAL A 63 -1.02 -7.47 26.69
C VAL A 63 0.16 -8.01 27.47
N HIS A 64 0.18 -9.32 27.68
CA HIS A 64 1.33 -10.05 28.23
C HIS A 64 2.18 -10.60 27.08
N MET A 65 3.49 -10.42 27.17
CA MET A 65 4.45 -10.84 26.14
C MET A 65 5.20 -12.10 26.58
N ILE A 66 5.64 -12.86 25.58
CA ILE A 66 6.63 -13.93 25.79
C ILE A 66 8.05 -13.34 25.88
N GLU A 67 8.95 -14.01 26.57
CA GLU A 67 10.38 -13.69 26.50
C GLU A 67 10.89 -13.95 25.08
N SER A 68 11.53 -12.94 24.48
CA SER A 68 12.08 -13.01 23.14
C SER A 68 13.34 -12.17 23.01
N LYS A 69 14.02 -12.27 21.86
CA LYS A 69 15.30 -11.61 21.63
C LYS A 69 15.33 -10.87 20.32
N TRP A 70 16.14 -9.84 20.29
CA TRP A 70 16.62 -9.21 19.08
C TRP A 70 17.67 -10.09 18.36
N SER A 71 17.89 -9.85 17.07
CA SER A 71 18.86 -10.61 16.27
C SER A 71 20.29 -10.52 16.80
N ASN A 72 20.65 -9.45 17.52
CA ASN A 72 21.94 -9.28 18.17
C ASN A 72 22.04 -10.00 19.54
N GLY A 73 20.95 -10.61 20.01
CA GLY A 73 20.88 -11.36 21.26
C GLY A 73 20.40 -10.56 22.47
N ASP A 74 20.16 -9.28 22.35
CA ASP A 74 19.57 -8.46 23.42
C ASP A 74 18.14 -8.93 23.70
N ASP A 75 17.65 -8.74 24.95
CA ASP A 75 16.29 -9.07 25.31
C ASP A 75 15.33 -8.03 24.73
N LEU A 76 14.23 -8.51 24.11
CA LEU A 76 13.14 -7.67 23.63
C LEU A 76 12.13 -7.50 24.75
N LYS A 77 11.76 -6.24 25.05
CA LYS A 77 10.93 -5.86 26.18
C LYS A 77 9.72 -5.03 25.77
N ALA A 78 8.75 -4.91 26.66
CA ALA A 78 7.59 -4.05 26.48
C ALA A 78 7.98 -2.58 26.24
N SER A 79 9.09 -2.11 26.85
CA SER A 79 9.63 -0.77 26.60
C SER A 79 10.04 -0.51 25.15
N ASP A 80 10.42 -1.53 24.40
CA ASP A 80 10.78 -1.37 22.97
C ASP A 80 9.55 -0.99 22.13
N PHE A 81 8.37 -1.52 22.45
CA PHE A 81 7.11 -1.11 21.85
C PHE A 81 6.75 0.33 22.20
N VAL A 82 6.89 0.73 23.47
CA VAL A 82 6.61 2.10 23.91
C VAL A 82 7.52 3.09 23.20
N TYR A 83 8.81 2.78 23.09
CA TYR A 83 9.77 3.58 22.33
C TYR A 83 9.35 3.71 20.87
N SER A 84 9.09 2.59 20.22
CA SER A 84 8.76 2.52 18.78
C SER A 84 7.49 3.30 18.46
N TRP A 85 6.43 3.11 19.24
CA TRP A 85 5.15 3.77 19.02
C TRP A 85 5.23 5.29 19.26
N ASN A 86 5.96 5.74 20.30
CA ASN A 86 6.20 7.16 20.50
C ASN A 86 7.05 7.78 19.40
N ARG A 87 7.97 7.01 18.82
CA ARG A 87 8.75 7.44 17.67
C ARG A 87 7.89 7.62 16.42
N VAL A 88 6.91 6.73 16.16
CA VAL A 88 5.97 6.88 15.02
C VAL A 88 5.21 8.20 15.09
N ILE A 89 4.79 8.61 16.28
CA ILE A 89 3.99 9.83 16.47
C ILE A 89 4.82 11.12 16.63
N ASP A 90 6.14 11.00 16.68
CA ASP A 90 7.03 12.17 16.68
C ASP A 90 7.02 12.83 15.30
N GLU A 91 6.71 14.13 15.25
CA GLU A 91 6.69 14.91 14.01
C GLU A 91 8.01 14.84 13.22
N LYS A 92 9.14 14.61 13.91
CA LYS A 92 10.44 14.45 13.26
C LYS A 92 10.56 13.15 12.46
N THR A 93 9.84 12.11 12.87
CA THR A 93 9.79 10.84 12.13
C THR A 93 8.99 11.00 10.85
N ALA A 94 7.99 11.88 10.83
CA ALA A 94 7.13 12.15 9.68
C ALA A 94 6.49 10.88 9.09
N ALA A 95 6.06 9.96 9.96
CA ALA A 95 5.49 8.68 9.56
C ALA A 95 4.14 8.85 8.89
N ASP A 96 3.96 8.31 7.68
CA ASP A 96 2.71 8.38 6.91
C ASP A 96 1.52 7.76 7.66
N TYR A 97 1.78 6.75 8.49
CA TYR A 97 0.77 6.02 9.27
C TYR A 97 0.68 6.46 10.75
N ALA A 98 1.25 7.61 11.13
CA ALA A 98 1.15 8.12 12.50
C ALA A 98 -0.30 8.24 13.00
N TYR A 99 -1.24 8.57 12.11
CA TYR A 99 -2.65 8.70 12.44
C TYR A 99 -3.32 7.40 12.95
N LEU A 100 -2.75 6.23 12.67
CA LEU A 100 -3.26 4.95 13.20
C LEU A 100 -3.14 4.87 14.73
N PHE A 101 -2.25 5.67 15.33
CA PHE A 101 -2.06 5.76 16.77
C PHE A 101 -3.01 6.76 17.46
N ASP A 102 -3.84 7.49 16.72
CA ASP A 102 -4.82 8.44 17.28
C ASP A 102 -5.91 7.76 18.12
N VAL A 103 -6.06 6.44 17.98
CA VAL A 103 -6.94 5.62 18.81
C VAL A 103 -6.39 5.46 20.25
N ILE A 104 -5.07 5.61 20.45
CA ILE A 104 -4.41 5.51 21.75
C ILE A 104 -4.45 6.89 22.41
N ALA A 105 -4.85 6.93 23.68
CA ALA A 105 -4.87 8.17 24.47
C ALA A 105 -3.46 8.76 24.62
N ARG A 106 -3.38 10.06 24.89
CA ARG A 106 -2.13 10.79 25.10
C ARG A 106 -1.99 11.20 26.56
N ASN A 107 -0.77 11.15 27.06
CA ASN A 107 -0.37 11.75 28.33
C ASN A 107 -0.24 13.28 28.19
N ASP A 108 -0.15 14.00 29.30
CA ASP A 108 -0.01 15.46 29.33
C ASP A 108 1.26 15.96 28.60
N ASP A 109 2.29 15.11 28.49
CA ASP A 109 3.55 15.41 27.79
C ASP A 109 3.51 15.06 26.28
N GLY A 110 2.36 14.59 25.78
CA GLY A 110 2.13 14.23 24.39
C GLY A 110 2.53 12.80 24.03
N THR A 111 3.13 12.04 24.93
CA THR A 111 3.44 10.62 24.71
C THR A 111 2.17 9.77 24.72
N LEU A 112 2.23 8.57 24.16
CA LEU A 112 1.12 7.61 24.19
C LEU A 112 0.86 7.12 25.63
N ALA A 113 -0.40 6.97 26.00
CA ALA A 113 -0.81 6.44 27.31
C ALA A 113 -0.63 4.91 27.33
N VAL A 114 0.62 4.47 27.31
CA VAL A 114 1.05 3.08 27.38
C VAL A 114 1.98 2.91 28.57
N GLU A 115 1.63 2.02 29.48
CA GLU A 115 2.40 1.72 30.68
C GLU A 115 3.06 0.33 30.56
N THR A 116 4.25 0.18 31.13
CA THR A 116 4.97 -1.10 31.22
C THR A 116 5.22 -1.42 32.68
N PRO A 117 4.25 -2.05 33.38
CA PRO A 117 4.40 -2.38 34.81
C PRO A 117 5.55 -3.35 35.09
N ASP A 118 5.96 -4.10 34.10
CA ASP A 118 7.13 -4.97 34.09
C ASP A 118 7.72 -5.09 32.66
N ASP A 119 8.81 -5.86 32.51
CA ASP A 119 9.53 -6.01 31.23
C ASP A 119 8.68 -6.66 30.11
N TYR A 120 7.57 -7.32 30.43
CA TYR A 120 6.79 -8.14 29.48
C TYR A 120 5.28 -7.84 29.53
N THR A 121 4.88 -6.72 30.11
CA THR A 121 3.47 -6.33 30.16
C THR A 121 3.29 -4.91 29.61
N LEU A 122 2.34 -4.77 28.65
CA LEU A 122 1.87 -3.49 28.14
C LEU A 122 0.44 -3.25 28.64
N VAL A 123 0.18 -2.06 29.18
CA VAL A 123 -1.17 -1.57 29.50
C VAL A 123 -1.43 -0.35 28.63
N ILE A 124 -2.37 -0.46 27.71
CA ILE A 124 -2.64 0.52 26.64
C ILE A 124 -4.01 1.14 26.89
N LYS A 125 -4.08 2.47 26.94
CA LYS A 125 -5.33 3.21 27.12
C LYS A 125 -5.78 3.84 25.82
N LEU A 126 -7.02 3.58 25.43
CA LEU A 126 -7.62 4.11 24.20
C LEU A 126 -8.46 5.36 24.50
N VAL A 127 -8.64 6.22 23.49
CA VAL A 127 -9.50 7.42 23.55
C VAL A 127 -10.99 7.02 23.67
N SER A 128 -11.33 5.88 23.02
CA SER A 128 -12.67 5.30 22.99
C SER A 128 -12.56 3.82 22.59
N PRO A 129 -13.61 3.00 22.81
CA PRO A 129 -13.61 1.60 22.37
C PRO A 129 -13.28 1.49 20.88
N CYS A 130 -12.31 0.63 20.56
CA CYS A 130 -11.84 0.41 19.18
C CYS A 130 -11.88 -1.10 18.85
N PRO A 131 -12.94 -1.61 18.20
CA PRO A 131 -13.12 -3.03 17.92
C PRO A 131 -12.01 -3.66 17.09
N TYR A 132 -11.33 -2.87 16.26
CA TYR A 132 -10.24 -3.31 15.38
C TYR A 132 -8.84 -3.04 15.96
N PHE A 133 -8.71 -2.70 17.24
CA PHE A 133 -7.41 -2.37 17.84
C PHE A 133 -6.44 -3.56 17.82
N ASN A 134 -6.96 -4.78 17.96
CA ASN A 134 -6.13 -5.98 17.87
C ASN A 134 -5.47 -6.12 16.48
N ASP A 135 -6.19 -5.77 15.42
CA ASP A 135 -5.69 -5.78 14.05
C ASP A 135 -4.62 -4.70 13.84
N LEU A 136 -4.77 -3.53 14.46
CA LEU A 136 -3.74 -2.49 14.44
C LEU A 136 -2.43 -3.00 15.06
N MET A 137 -2.49 -3.74 16.17
CA MET A 137 -1.29 -4.30 16.82
C MET A 137 -0.58 -5.39 16.00
N ALA A 138 -1.21 -5.90 14.93
CA ALA A 138 -0.60 -6.79 13.94
C ALA A 138 -0.05 -6.04 12.71
N PHE A 139 -0.36 -4.75 12.57
CA PHE A 139 0.08 -3.95 11.43
C PHE A 139 1.57 -3.56 11.56
N PRO A 140 2.37 -3.60 10.49
CA PRO A 140 3.83 -3.40 10.57
C PRO A 140 4.28 -2.11 11.26
N THR A 141 3.54 -0.99 11.13
CA THR A 141 3.88 0.27 11.81
C THR A 141 3.84 0.16 13.34
N PHE A 142 3.13 -0.86 13.88
CA PHE A 142 3.12 -1.16 15.33
C PHE A 142 4.25 -2.11 15.77
N TYR A 143 5.12 -2.54 14.86
CA TYR A 143 6.24 -3.41 15.23
C TYR A 143 7.30 -2.66 16.03
N PRO A 144 8.00 -3.36 16.94
CA PRO A 144 9.06 -2.75 17.74
C PRO A 144 10.33 -2.56 16.91
N VAL A 145 11.12 -1.55 17.25
CA VAL A 145 12.47 -1.34 16.74
C VAL A 145 13.47 -1.29 17.89
N HIS A 146 14.70 -1.71 17.65
CA HIS A 146 15.75 -1.75 18.67
C HIS A 146 16.26 -0.33 18.95
N GLN A 147 15.85 0.27 20.09
CA GLN A 147 16.15 1.66 20.45
C GLN A 147 17.64 2.00 20.31
N ALA A 148 18.52 1.18 20.88
CA ALA A 148 19.95 1.49 20.88
C ALA A 148 20.54 1.55 19.46
N SER A 149 20.04 0.72 18.50
CA SER A 149 20.47 0.77 17.11
C SER A 149 19.96 2.01 16.38
N VAL A 150 18.70 2.38 16.61
CA VAL A 150 18.09 3.59 16.01
C VAL A 150 18.86 4.83 16.47
N GLU A 151 19.05 5.00 17.77
CA GLU A 151 19.74 6.18 18.34
C GLU A 151 21.23 6.23 18.01
N ALA A 152 21.90 5.08 17.88
CA ALA A 152 23.30 5.04 17.47
C ALA A 152 23.51 5.48 16.01
N ALA A 153 22.57 5.17 15.12
CA ALA A 153 22.65 5.53 13.72
C ALA A 153 22.29 6.99 13.44
N ASP A 154 21.37 7.55 14.23
CA ASP A 154 20.90 8.94 14.12
C ASP A 154 20.79 9.59 15.51
N PRO A 155 21.93 9.94 16.16
CA PRO A 155 21.93 10.51 17.51
C PRO A 155 21.19 11.84 17.64
N ASP A 156 21.08 12.59 16.55
CA ASP A 156 20.44 13.91 16.51
C ASP A 156 18.96 13.84 16.12
N GLY A 157 18.46 12.67 15.69
CA GLY A 157 17.09 12.45 15.23
C GLY A 157 16.72 13.27 14.00
N THR A 158 17.67 13.46 13.08
CA THR A 158 17.51 14.33 11.90
C THR A 158 17.32 13.56 10.60
N VAL A 159 17.60 12.27 10.60
CA VAL A 159 17.48 11.37 9.43
C VAL A 159 16.75 10.09 9.86
N PRO A 160 15.44 10.16 10.07
CA PRO A 160 14.65 8.99 10.41
C PRO A 160 14.84 7.86 9.41
N GLY A 161 14.92 6.61 9.88
CA GLY A 161 15.12 5.44 9.00
C GLY A 161 16.57 5.11 8.66
N LYS A 162 17.52 6.00 8.92
CA LYS A 162 18.94 5.78 8.59
C LYS A 162 19.52 4.45 9.11
N TRP A 163 19.03 3.98 10.24
CA TRP A 163 19.48 2.74 10.89
C TRP A 163 19.17 1.47 10.09
N ALA A 164 18.22 1.53 9.15
CA ALA A 164 17.74 0.42 8.34
C ALA A 164 17.88 0.68 6.82
N GLN A 165 18.87 1.51 6.41
CA GLN A 165 19.17 1.79 5.00
C GLN A 165 20.21 0.85 4.40
N GLU A 166 20.81 0.01 5.21
CA GLU A 166 21.85 -0.94 4.82
C GLU A 166 21.64 -2.29 5.50
N ALA A 167 22.24 -3.34 4.96
CA ALA A 167 22.21 -4.67 5.56
C ALA A 167 22.83 -4.70 6.96
N GLY A 168 22.38 -5.66 7.78
CA GLY A 168 22.92 -5.89 9.12
C GLY A 168 22.27 -5.10 10.24
N PHE A 169 21.15 -4.42 10.00
CA PHE A 169 20.38 -3.79 11.07
C PHE A 169 19.79 -4.82 12.05
N VAL A 170 19.61 -4.40 13.30
CA VAL A 170 19.03 -5.25 14.34
C VAL A 170 17.51 -5.33 14.17
N CYS A 171 16.98 -6.55 14.12
CA CYS A 171 15.56 -6.85 13.93
C CYS A 171 15.15 -8.04 14.81
N ASN A 172 13.87 -8.41 14.84
CA ASN A 172 13.35 -9.49 15.66
C ASN A 172 12.49 -10.50 14.91
N GLY A 173 12.43 -10.41 13.57
CA GLY A 173 11.62 -11.28 12.73
C GLY A 173 12.31 -12.61 12.38
N ALA A 174 11.67 -13.35 11.48
CA ALA A 174 12.13 -14.67 11.05
C ALA A 174 13.48 -14.64 10.32
N TYR A 175 13.79 -13.51 9.69
CA TYR A 175 15.02 -13.34 8.90
C TYR A 175 15.74 -12.04 9.27
N THR A 176 17.05 -12.01 9.01
CA THR A 176 17.91 -10.83 9.07
C THR A 176 18.45 -10.52 7.68
N LEU A 177 18.52 -9.24 7.32
CA LEU A 177 19.11 -8.81 6.05
C LEU A 177 20.63 -8.95 6.10
N GLU A 178 21.19 -9.88 5.31
CA GLU A 178 22.62 -10.16 5.23
C GLU A 178 23.32 -9.28 4.20
N SER A 179 22.68 -9.08 3.03
CA SER A 179 23.23 -8.23 1.99
C SER A 179 22.14 -7.49 1.23
N TRP A 180 22.45 -6.27 0.78
CA TRP A 180 21.60 -5.43 -0.02
C TRP A 180 22.44 -4.78 -1.13
N ASN A 181 22.24 -5.25 -2.34
CA ASN A 181 22.77 -4.62 -3.55
C ASN A 181 21.66 -3.74 -4.11
N HIS A 182 21.71 -2.45 -3.83
CA HIS A 182 20.67 -1.50 -4.19
C HIS A 182 20.30 -1.58 -5.67
N ASN A 183 19.00 -1.58 -5.97
CA ASN A 183 18.40 -1.73 -7.30
C ASN A 183 18.75 -3.05 -8.02
N GLU A 184 19.23 -4.07 -7.31
CA GLU A 184 19.59 -5.35 -7.90
C GLU A 184 19.05 -6.53 -7.08
N SER A 185 19.46 -6.66 -5.80
CA SER A 185 19.12 -7.85 -5.02
C SER A 185 19.24 -7.65 -3.50
N MET A 186 18.47 -8.44 -2.76
CA MET A 186 18.57 -8.55 -1.31
C MET A 186 18.69 -10.01 -0.90
N VAL A 187 19.49 -10.31 0.12
CA VAL A 187 19.61 -11.64 0.71
C VAL A 187 19.26 -11.57 2.19
N TYR A 188 18.27 -12.33 2.56
CA TYR A 188 17.86 -12.54 3.94
C TYR A 188 18.27 -13.94 4.41
N VAL A 189 18.79 -14.03 5.62
CA VAL A 189 19.16 -15.28 6.26
C VAL A 189 18.31 -15.52 7.51
N LYS A 190 18.03 -16.78 7.80
CA LYS A 190 17.22 -17.18 8.96
C LYS A 190 17.82 -16.61 10.26
N ASN A 191 16.97 -15.97 11.06
CA ASN A 191 17.31 -15.44 12.38
C ASN A 191 17.21 -16.54 13.45
N PRO A 192 18.31 -17.00 14.05
CA PRO A 192 18.27 -18.03 15.08
C PRO A 192 17.64 -17.55 16.40
N ASN A 193 17.53 -16.25 16.61
CA ASN A 193 16.96 -15.64 17.80
C ASN A 193 15.45 -15.31 17.65
N PHE A 194 14.85 -15.59 16.47
CA PHE A 194 13.41 -15.44 16.28
C PHE A 194 12.63 -16.34 17.24
N TYR A 195 11.55 -15.82 17.84
CA TYR A 195 10.79 -16.56 18.85
C TYR A 195 10.26 -17.89 18.36
N ASP A 196 9.99 -18.03 17.06
CA ASP A 196 9.49 -19.24 16.41
C ASP A 196 10.48 -19.81 15.36
N ALA A 197 11.77 -19.64 15.59
CA ALA A 197 12.81 -20.08 14.66
C ALA A 197 12.74 -21.57 14.28
N ALA A 198 12.16 -22.41 15.16
CA ALA A 198 12.02 -23.86 14.89
C ALA A 198 11.08 -24.14 13.70
N ASN A 199 10.10 -23.29 13.44
CA ASN A 199 9.11 -23.43 12.37
C ASN A 199 9.50 -22.70 11.07
N VAL A 200 10.59 -21.93 11.06
CA VAL A 200 11.12 -21.29 9.84
C VAL A 200 11.82 -22.36 9.01
N THR A 201 11.28 -22.67 7.84
CA THR A 201 11.71 -23.80 7.00
C THR A 201 12.77 -23.44 5.97
N MET A 202 12.79 -22.19 5.47
CA MET A 202 13.79 -21.72 4.53
C MET A 202 14.97 -21.11 5.28
N ASP A 203 16.20 -21.46 4.88
CA ASP A 203 17.40 -20.90 5.49
C ASP A 203 17.71 -19.50 4.93
N GLU A 204 17.39 -19.27 3.65
CA GLU A 204 17.68 -18.03 2.94
C GLU A 204 16.52 -17.64 2.03
N LEU A 205 16.26 -16.33 1.91
CA LEU A 205 15.39 -15.71 0.91
C LEU A 205 16.23 -14.77 0.05
N HIS A 206 16.17 -14.97 -1.26
CA HIS A 206 16.89 -14.16 -2.24
C HIS A 206 15.86 -13.37 -3.04
N PHE A 207 15.88 -12.06 -2.95
CA PHE A 207 15.00 -11.16 -3.68
C PHE A 207 15.73 -10.56 -4.87
N MET A 208 15.18 -10.72 -6.06
CA MET A 208 15.53 -9.94 -7.25
C MET A 208 14.68 -8.66 -7.23
N LEU A 209 15.34 -7.50 -7.28
CA LEU A 209 14.66 -6.20 -7.34
C LEU A 209 14.47 -5.81 -8.80
N SER A 210 13.24 -5.88 -9.31
CA SER A 210 12.92 -5.53 -10.69
C SER A 210 11.43 -5.22 -10.82
N ALA A 211 11.10 -4.15 -11.56
CA ALA A 211 9.75 -3.79 -11.98
C ALA A 211 9.44 -4.20 -13.44
N ASP A 212 10.39 -4.86 -14.13
CA ASP A 212 10.22 -5.33 -15.50
C ASP A 212 9.61 -6.75 -15.52
N ASP A 213 8.30 -6.84 -15.75
CA ASP A 213 7.56 -8.10 -15.77
C ASP A 213 8.14 -9.11 -16.80
N THR A 214 8.70 -8.61 -17.91
CA THR A 214 9.32 -9.48 -18.94
C THR A 214 10.61 -10.10 -18.43
N ALA A 215 11.45 -9.31 -17.74
CA ALA A 215 12.68 -9.79 -17.13
C ALA A 215 12.39 -10.79 -15.99
N ILE A 216 11.40 -10.49 -15.14
CA ILE A 216 10.96 -11.35 -14.04
C ILE A 216 10.46 -12.70 -14.59
N TYR A 217 9.58 -12.66 -15.60
CA TYR A 217 9.04 -13.87 -16.23
C TYR A 217 10.10 -14.69 -16.96
N ALA A 218 11.08 -14.04 -17.61
CA ALA A 218 12.24 -14.72 -18.19
C ALA A 218 13.10 -15.42 -17.14
N ALA A 219 13.36 -14.77 -16.01
CA ALA A 219 14.12 -15.34 -14.90
C ALA A 219 13.40 -16.55 -14.27
N TYR A 220 12.07 -16.50 -14.12
CA TYR A 220 11.27 -17.66 -13.69
C TYR A 220 11.37 -18.81 -14.69
N ASN A 221 11.19 -18.55 -15.98
CA ASN A 221 11.26 -19.58 -17.02
C ASN A 221 12.66 -20.21 -17.17
N SER A 222 13.74 -19.48 -16.82
CA SER A 222 15.11 -20.03 -16.79
C SER A 222 15.42 -20.83 -15.52
N GLY A 223 14.59 -20.72 -14.49
CA GLY A 223 14.79 -21.36 -13.20
C GLY A 223 15.69 -20.55 -12.24
N ASP A 224 15.90 -19.27 -12.52
CA ASP A 224 16.63 -18.36 -11.65
C ASP A 224 15.73 -17.85 -10.48
N LEU A 225 14.41 -17.84 -10.68
CA LEU A 225 13.39 -17.56 -9.67
C LEU A 225 12.52 -18.78 -9.44
N ASP A 226 12.17 -19.03 -8.18
CA ASP A 226 11.29 -20.13 -7.76
C ASP A 226 9.82 -19.70 -7.71
N TYR A 227 9.56 -18.40 -7.48
CA TYR A 227 8.23 -17.81 -7.38
C TYR A 227 8.27 -16.35 -7.90
N ILE A 228 7.21 -15.97 -8.58
CA ILE A 228 6.94 -14.60 -9.03
C ILE A 228 5.49 -14.27 -8.77
N ASP A 229 5.19 -13.02 -8.42
CA ASP A 229 3.84 -12.54 -8.14
C ASP A 229 3.19 -11.82 -9.35
N THR A 230 3.96 -11.64 -10.43
CA THR A 230 3.51 -10.97 -11.65
C THR A 230 3.99 -11.72 -12.90
N VAL A 231 3.26 -11.56 -14.00
CA VAL A 231 3.65 -11.99 -15.35
C VAL A 231 3.26 -10.89 -16.34
N PRO A 232 3.92 -10.80 -17.51
CA PRO A 232 3.46 -9.89 -18.56
C PRO A 232 1.99 -10.12 -18.91
N ASN A 233 1.20 -9.06 -19.05
CA ASN A 233 -0.25 -9.15 -19.25
C ASN A 233 -0.64 -9.94 -20.51
N ASP A 234 0.18 -9.89 -21.56
CA ASP A 234 -0.02 -10.62 -22.80
C ASP A 234 0.21 -12.15 -22.67
N GLU A 235 0.90 -12.58 -21.62
CA GLU A 235 1.08 -14.00 -21.30
C GLU A 235 -0.11 -14.61 -20.52
N ILE A 236 -0.89 -13.81 -19.81
CA ILE A 236 -2.00 -14.26 -18.95
C ILE A 236 -2.98 -15.18 -19.70
N PRO A 237 -3.46 -14.85 -20.94
CA PRO A 237 -4.38 -15.71 -21.66
C PRO A 237 -3.80 -17.09 -21.99
N SER A 238 -2.48 -17.20 -22.15
CA SER A 238 -1.79 -18.46 -22.44
C SER A 238 -1.57 -19.32 -21.19
N LEU A 239 -1.55 -18.70 -20.01
CA LEU A 239 -1.27 -19.32 -18.72
C LEU A 239 -2.55 -19.70 -17.97
N ASN A 240 -3.56 -18.83 -17.98
CA ASN A 240 -4.77 -18.99 -17.19
C ASN A 240 -5.57 -20.23 -17.62
N GLY A 241 -5.74 -21.17 -16.68
CA GLY A 241 -6.41 -22.45 -16.91
C GLY A 241 -5.62 -23.46 -17.76
N VAL A 242 -4.38 -23.13 -18.15
CA VAL A 242 -3.48 -23.97 -18.97
C VAL A 242 -2.25 -24.41 -18.16
N ASN A 243 -1.56 -23.47 -17.54
CA ASN A 243 -0.39 -23.76 -16.71
C ASN A 243 -0.83 -24.04 -15.27
N PRO A 244 -0.58 -25.24 -14.68
CA PRO A 244 -0.97 -25.57 -13.31
C PRO A 244 -0.17 -24.78 -12.25
N GLU A 245 0.93 -24.14 -12.60
CA GLU A 245 1.74 -23.30 -11.70
C GLU A 245 1.25 -21.84 -11.67
N PHE A 246 0.36 -21.46 -12.61
CA PHE A 246 -0.24 -20.14 -12.66
C PHE A 246 -1.53 -20.09 -11.84
N GLY A 247 -1.66 -19.14 -10.94
CA GLY A 247 -2.85 -18.90 -10.14
C GLY A 247 -3.19 -17.42 -10.07
N ILE A 248 -4.47 -17.11 -10.02
CA ILE A 248 -4.98 -15.76 -9.77
C ILE A 248 -5.45 -15.73 -8.33
N LEU A 249 -4.97 -14.76 -7.56
CA LEU A 249 -5.36 -14.51 -6.17
C LEU A 249 -6.16 -13.22 -6.09
N ASP A 250 -7.38 -13.30 -5.58
CA ASP A 250 -8.23 -12.13 -5.38
C ASP A 250 -7.68 -11.28 -4.23
N ASN A 251 -7.58 -9.99 -4.45
CA ASN A 251 -7.23 -9.00 -3.44
C ASN A 251 -8.42 -8.11 -3.12
N LEU A 252 -8.68 -7.92 -1.82
CA LEU A 252 -9.68 -6.96 -1.36
C LEU A 252 -9.12 -5.55 -1.47
N GLY A 253 -9.32 -4.93 -2.62
CA GLY A 253 -8.77 -3.60 -2.89
C GLY A 253 -9.41 -2.91 -4.08
N THR A 254 -9.16 -1.62 -4.20
CA THR A 254 -9.58 -0.81 -5.35
C THR A 254 -8.38 -0.12 -5.95
N TYR A 255 -8.15 -0.36 -7.25
CA TYR A 255 -7.24 0.43 -8.06
C TYR A 255 -7.98 1.65 -8.59
N TYR A 256 -7.44 2.84 -8.43
CA TYR A 256 -8.12 4.07 -8.82
C TYR A 256 -7.12 5.14 -9.28
N ILE A 257 -7.62 6.16 -9.94
CA ILE A 257 -6.90 7.40 -10.21
C ILE A 257 -7.40 8.49 -9.26
N GLY A 258 -6.48 9.20 -8.62
CA GLY A 258 -6.78 10.34 -7.74
C GLY A 258 -6.49 11.66 -8.45
N PHE A 259 -7.34 12.66 -8.24
CA PHE A 259 -7.13 14.00 -8.74
C PHE A 259 -6.39 14.87 -7.71
N ASN A 260 -5.40 15.61 -8.13
CA ASN A 260 -4.90 16.75 -7.37
C ASN A 260 -5.85 17.94 -7.54
N VAL A 261 -6.68 18.18 -6.54
CA VAL A 261 -7.69 19.26 -6.59
C VAL A 261 -7.07 20.66 -6.58
N ASN A 262 -5.78 20.77 -6.29
CA ASN A 262 -5.03 22.04 -6.31
C ASN A 262 -4.22 22.22 -7.61
N ASP A 263 -4.39 21.32 -8.59
CA ASP A 263 -3.70 21.43 -9.87
C ASP A 263 -4.19 22.68 -10.64
N PRO A 264 -3.27 23.42 -11.32
CA PRO A 264 -3.62 24.62 -12.09
C PRO A 264 -4.70 24.42 -13.17
N VAL A 265 -4.97 23.19 -13.61
CA VAL A 265 -6.05 22.91 -14.56
C VAL A 265 -7.42 23.34 -14.03
N PHE A 266 -7.57 23.41 -12.70
CA PHE A 266 -8.80 23.85 -12.04
C PHE A 266 -8.81 25.32 -11.66
N ASP A 267 -7.74 26.09 -11.97
CA ASP A 267 -7.65 27.51 -11.65
C ASP A 267 -8.76 28.32 -12.31
N GLY A 268 -9.37 29.20 -11.52
CA GLY A 268 -10.46 30.06 -11.99
C GLY A 268 -11.82 29.37 -12.12
N LYS A 269 -11.91 28.06 -11.82
CA LYS A 269 -13.19 27.34 -11.75
C LYS A 269 -13.79 27.45 -10.35
N THR A 270 -15.10 27.44 -10.28
CA THR A 270 -15.82 27.21 -9.02
C THR A 270 -15.65 25.76 -8.59
N GLU A 271 -15.91 25.47 -7.32
CA GLU A 271 -15.87 24.09 -6.82
C GLU A 271 -16.81 23.14 -7.59
N GLU A 272 -18.00 23.63 -7.99
CA GLU A 272 -18.95 22.87 -8.78
C GLU A 272 -18.44 22.60 -10.20
N GLU A 273 -17.87 23.60 -10.87
CA GLU A 273 -17.27 23.44 -12.21
C GLU A 273 -16.08 22.46 -12.17
N ALA A 274 -15.20 22.59 -11.19
CA ALA A 274 -14.08 21.66 -11.00
C ALA A 274 -14.55 20.23 -10.68
N ALA A 275 -15.64 20.07 -9.92
CA ALA A 275 -16.25 18.75 -9.68
C ALA A 275 -16.78 18.12 -10.97
N LYS A 276 -17.48 18.91 -11.81
CA LYS A 276 -17.98 18.47 -13.13
C LYS A 276 -16.84 18.05 -14.07
N MET A 277 -15.71 18.76 -14.04
CA MET A 277 -14.53 18.36 -14.80
C MET A 277 -14.00 16.99 -14.36
N ARG A 278 -13.86 16.73 -13.06
CA ARG A 278 -13.42 15.44 -12.53
C ARG A 278 -14.41 14.32 -12.84
N GLU A 279 -15.71 14.60 -12.72
CA GLU A 279 -16.77 13.66 -13.07
C GLU A 279 -16.73 13.29 -14.56
N ALA A 280 -16.61 14.28 -15.44
CA ALA A 280 -16.48 14.07 -16.88
C ALA A 280 -15.29 13.14 -17.23
N ILE A 281 -14.11 13.42 -16.65
CA ILE A 281 -12.95 12.58 -16.85
C ILE A 281 -13.18 11.17 -16.31
N SER A 282 -13.81 11.03 -15.15
CA SER A 282 -14.13 9.73 -14.57
C SER A 282 -15.08 8.90 -15.44
N LEU A 283 -16.08 9.54 -16.08
CA LEU A 283 -17.02 8.88 -16.98
C LEU A 283 -16.37 8.45 -18.31
N LEU A 284 -15.34 9.15 -18.77
CA LEU A 284 -14.64 8.79 -20.00
C LEU A 284 -13.79 7.52 -19.85
N VAL A 285 -13.35 7.15 -18.65
CA VAL A 285 -12.49 5.98 -18.45
C VAL A 285 -13.25 4.70 -18.76
N ASP A 286 -12.83 3.98 -19.79
CA ASP A 286 -13.38 2.65 -20.16
C ASP A 286 -12.88 1.56 -19.21
N ARG A 287 -13.55 1.44 -18.07
CA ARG A 287 -13.16 0.47 -17.03
C ARG A 287 -13.31 -0.96 -17.50
N GLN A 288 -14.32 -1.24 -18.31
CA GLN A 288 -14.54 -2.58 -18.84
C GLN A 288 -13.39 -2.99 -19.78
N PHE A 289 -12.97 -2.09 -20.66
CA PHE A 289 -11.80 -2.33 -21.50
C PHE A 289 -10.54 -2.59 -20.70
N ILE A 290 -10.29 -1.77 -19.67
CA ILE A 290 -9.11 -1.90 -18.81
C ILE A 290 -9.08 -3.27 -18.11
N VAL A 291 -10.18 -3.70 -17.48
CA VAL A 291 -10.18 -5.00 -16.77
C VAL A 291 -10.11 -6.19 -17.70
N GLU A 292 -10.70 -6.11 -18.90
CA GLU A 292 -10.73 -7.22 -19.87
C GLU A 292 -9.45 -7.32 -20.73
N ASN A 293 -8.82 -6.19 -21.06
CA ASN A 293 -7.73 -6.15 -22.03
C ASN A 293 -6.38 -5.75 -21.43
N VAL A 294 -6.38 -5.03 -20.31
CA VAL A 294 -5.15 -4.67 -19.61
C VAL A 294 -4.96 -5.56 -18.37
N GLY A 295 -5.93 -5.64 -17.49
CA GLY A 295 -5.85 -6.42 -16.25
C GLY A 295 -5.86 -7.94 -16.49
N GLN A 296 -6.88 -8.44 -17.18
CA GLN A 296 -7.06 -9.84 -17.64
C GLN A 296 -7.11 -10.91 -16.54
N THR A 297 -7.16 -10.54 -15.27
CA THR A 297 -7.17 -11.46 -14.12
C THR A 297 -8.50 -11.49 -13.36
N GLY A 298 -9.60 -11.06 -14.02
CA GLY A 298 -10.95 -11.14 -13.46
C GLY A 298 -11.33 -9.99 -12.53
N GLN A 299 -10.61 -8.87 -12.61
CA GLN A 299 -10.98 -7.64 -11.91
C GLN A 299 -12.39 -7.20 -12.29
N ILE A 300 -13.09 -6.55 -11.35
CA ILE A 300 -14.41 -6.01 -11.55
C ILE A 300 -14.32 -4.50 -11.73
N PRO A 301 -14.97 -3.91 -12.76
CA PRO A 301 -15.04 -2.46 -12.89
C PRO A 301 -15.61 -1.82 -11.63
N ALA A 302 -14.84 -0.91 -11.00
CA ALA A 302 -15.23 -0.29 -9.76
C ALA A 302 -16.24 0.84 -10.01
N ASP A 303 -17.38 0.82 -9.30
CA ASP A 303 -18.43 1.82 -9.29
C ASP A 303 -18.42 2.70 -8.02
N SER A 304 -17.52 2.38 -7.10
CA SER A 304 -17.30 3.10 -5.84
C SER A 304 -15.88 2.87 -5.33
N PHE A 305 -15.49 3.67 -4.33
CA PHE A 305 -14.15 3.56 -3.72
C PHE A 305 -14.01 2.30 -2.85
N VAL A 306 -15.10 1.83 -2.24
CA VAL A 306 -15.07 0.63 -1.39
C VAL A 306 -15.30 -0.60 -2.26
N PRO A 307 -14.39 -1.61 -2.24
CA PRO A 307 -14.54 -2.83 -3.02
C PRO A 307 -15.69 -3.70 -2.50
N GLU A 308 -16.14 -4.62 -3.34
CA GLU A 308 -17.06 -5.68 -2.93
C GLU A 308 -16.38 -6.61 -1.90
N GLY A 309 -17.18 -7.17 -0.99
CA GLY A 309 -16.68 -8.08 0.04
C GLY A 309 -16.15 -7.41 1.31
N MET A 310 -16.10 -6.07 1.35
CA MET A 310 -15.75 -5.35 2.57
C MET A 310 -16.80 -5.56 3.65
N ALA A 311 -16.37 -6.01 4.85
CA ALA A 311 -17.26 -6.19 5.99
C ALA A 311 -17.83 -4.86 6.50
N ASP A 312 -19.10 -4.87 6.98
CA ASP A 312 -19.76 -3.70 7.59
C ASP A 312 -19.56 -3.60 9.11
N GLY A 313 -18.80 -4.54 9.70
CA GLY A 313 -18.58 -4.66 11.14
C GLY A 313 -19.76 -5.24 11.93
N ASN A 314 -20.88 -5.59 11.27
CA ASN A 314 -22.10 -6.14 11.89
C ASN A 314 -22.42 -7.55 11.36
N GLY A 315 -21.48 -8.18 10.66
CA GLY A 315 -21.64 -9.50 10.06
C GLY A 315 -22.28 -9.49 8.66
N GLY A 316 -22.35 -8.33 8.03
CA GLY A 316 -22.79 -8.10 6.66
C GLY A 316 -21.67 -7.52 5.80
N VAL A 317 -22.04 -7.07 4.58
CA VAL A 317 -21.14 -6.38 3.65
C VAL A 317 -21.43 -4.89 3.62
N PHE A 318 -20.40 -4.06 3.56
CA PHE A 318 -20.50 -2.60 3.52
C PHE A 318 -21.11 -2.11 2.21
N LYS A 319 -20.67 -2.69 1.08
CA LYS A 319 -21.12 -2.28 -0.23
C LYS A 319 -22.49 -2.88 -0.56
N THR A 320 -23.43 -2.01 -0.86
CA THR A 320 -24.80 -2.36 -1.31
C THR A 320 -25.07 -1.64 -2.64
N ALA A 321 -26.18 -1.97 -3.31
CA ALA A 321 -26.55 -1.31 -4.57
C ALA A 321 -26.70 0.22 -4.43
N ASP A 322 -26.98 0.73 -3.23
CA ASP A 322 -27.14 2.16 -2.97
C ASP A 322 -25.79 2.91 -2.78
N THR A 323 -24.67 2.19 -2.79
CA THR A 323 -23.32 2.78 -2.62
C THR A 323 -22.57 3.00 -3.94
N SER A 324 -23.18 2.68 -5.07
CA SER A 324 -22.61 2.94 -6.41
C SER A 324 -22.76 4.41 -6.78
N TYR A 325 -21.69 5.01 -7.32
CA TYR A 325 -21.70 6.42 -7.75
C TYR A 325 -22.13 6.58 -9.21
N TYR A 326 -21.92 5.56 -10.03
CA TYR A 326 -22.21 5.53 -11.47
C TYR A 326 -22.31 4.08 -11.96
N ASP A 327 -22.73 3.90 -13.21
CA ASP A 327 -22.71 2.59 -13.86
C ASP A 327 -21.29 2.28 -14.34
N ALA A 328 -20.57 1.42 -13.61
CA ALA A 328 -19.19 1.04 -13.95
C ALA A 328 -19.08 0.19 -15.23
N THR A 329 -20.21 -0.32 -15.74
CA THR A 329 -20.27 -1.05 -17.01
C THR A 329 -20.50 -0.13 -18.20
N ALA A 330 -20.84 1.13 -17.96
CA ALA A 330 -20.83 2.15 -19.01
C ALA A 330 -19.38 2.41 -19.42
N THR A 331 -19.10 2.28 -20.69
CA THR A 331 -17.75 2.49 -21.23
C THR A 331 -17.53 3.93 -21.67
N GLY A 332 -16.28 4.36 -21.73
CA GLY A 332 -15.91 5.74 -22.09
C GLY A 332 -16.63 6.30 -23.30
N ALA A 333 -16.72 5.54 -24.38
CA ALA A 333 -17.45 5.96 -25.58
C ALA A 333 -18.98 6.07 -25.38
N GLY A 334 -19.57 5.26 -24.49
CA GLY A 334 -21.00 5.33 -24.13
C GLY A 334 -21.34 6.60 -23.35
N GLU A 335 -20.42 7.13 -22.59
CA GLU A 335 -20.60 8.31 -21.74
C GLU A 335 -20.04 9.60 -22.37
N LEU A 336 -19.55 9.55 -23.62
CA LEU A 336 -18.90 10.68 -24.29
C LEU A 336 -19.75 11.97 -24.28
N GLU A 337 -21.03 11.86 -24.63
CA GLU A 337 -21.92 13.03 -24.66
C GLU A 337 -22.26 13.54 -23.25
N THR A 338 -22.39 12.64 -22.27
CA THR A 338 -22.58 13.04 -20.86
C THR A 338 -21.36 13.80 -20.34
N ALA A 339 -20.16 13.25 -20.56
CA ALA A 339 -18.91 13.88 -20.17
C ALA A 339 -18.69 15.23 -20.85
N LYS A 340 -19.00 15.32 -22.16
CA LYS A 340 -18.96 16.58 -22.91
C LYS A 340 -19.91 17.62 -22.32
N GLY A 341 -21.16 17.22 -21.99
CA GLY A 341 -22.15 18.12 -21.36
C GLY A 341 -21.67 18.68 -20.02
N LEU A 342 -21.05 17.85 -19.18
CA LEU A 342 -20.47 18.29 -17.90
C LEU A 342 -19.34 19.31 -18.09
N LEU A 343 -18.47 19.11 -19.10
CA LEU A 343 -17.42 20.07 -19.44
C LEU A 343 -18.00 21.36 -20.04
N GLU A 344 -19.08 21.30 -20.82
CA GLU A 344 -19.80 22.49 -21.30
C GLU A 344 -20.38 23.29 -20.14
N GLU A 345 -20.95 22.63 -19.12
CA GLU A 345 -21.40 23.28 -17.89
C GLU A 345 -20.24 23.86 -17.06
N ALA A 346 -19.03 23.29 -17.19
CA ALA A 346 -17.81 23.84 -16.60
C ALA A 346 -17.17 24.97 -17.45
N GLY A 347 -17.82 25.41 -18.54
CA GLY A 347 -17.43 26.56 -19.33
C GLY A 347 -16.52 26.25 -20.52
N TYR A 348 -16.47 25.00 -20.98
CA TYR A 348 -15.73 24.59 -22.19
C TYR A 348 -16.65 24.55 -23.40
N THR A 349 -16.08 24.64 -24.59
CA THR A 349 -16.80 24.49 -25.85
C THR A 349 -16.14 23.44 -26.72
N PHE A 350 -16.93 22.75 -27.54
CA PHE A 350 -16.46 21.64 -28.35
C PHE A 350 -16.76 21.86 -29.82
N THR A 351 -15.80 21.46 -30.69
CA THR A 351 -15.95 21.38 -32.14
C THR A 351 -15.83 19.94 -32.57
N ASP A 352 -16.84 19.40 -33.23
CA ASP A 352 -16.82 18.05 -33.77
C ASP A 352 -15.82 17.96 -34.94
N ASN A 353 -14.87 17.03 -34.85
CA ASN A 353 -13.87 16.78 -35.88
C ASN A 353 -14.41 15.90 -37.04
N GLY A 354 -15.59 15.29 -36.87
CA GLY A 354 -16.24 14.44 -37.88
C GLY A 354 -15.72 13.01 -37.93
N ASP A 355 -14.89 12.61 -37.00
CA ASP A 355 -14.30 11.26 -36.87
C ASP A 355 -14.65 10.59 -35.53
N GLY A 356 -15.58 11.15 -34.76
CA GLY A 356 -15.97 10.67 -33.43
C GLY A 356 -15.17 11.28 -32.30
N THR A 357 -14.30 12.25 -32.62
CA THR A 357 -13.54 13.04 -31.61
C THR A 357 -13.94 14.51 -31.65
N TYR A 358 -13.56 15.24 -30.61
CA TYR A 358 -13.83 16.67 -30.47
C TYR A 358 -12.54 17.46 -30.21
N ALA A 359 -12.53 18.72 -30.62
CA ALA A 359 -11.56 19.71 -30.16
C ALA A 359 -12.21 20.54 -29.04
N VAL A 360 -11.51 20.73 -27.93
CA VAL A 360 -11.98 21.49 -26.75
C VAL A 360 -11.35 22.88 -26.70
N ASP A 361 -12.14 23.91 -26.35
CA ASP A 361 -11.70 25.27 -26.14
C ASP A 361 -12.33 25.86 -24.86
N PRO A 362 -11.54 26.42 -23.91
CA PRO A 362 -10.06 26.44 -23.91
C PRO A 362 -9.45 25.04 -23.81
N ALA A 363 -8.22 24.88 -24.30
CA ALA A 363 -7.52 23.62 -24.26
C ALA A 363 -7.34 23.10 -22.82
N ILE A 364 -7.58 21.80 -22.61
CA ILE A 364 -7.33 21.11 -21.35
C ILE A 364 -6.07 20.27 -21.49
N SER A 365 -5.09 20.53 -20.64
CA SER A 365 -3.85 19.74 -20.57
C SER A 365 -3.64 19.25 -19.14
N MET A 366 -3.37 17.97 -19.00
CA MET A 366 -3.24 17.27 -17.71
C MET A 366 -2.01 16.37 -17.72
N THR A 367 -1.51 16.04 -16.54
CA THR A 367 -0.44 15.05 -16.34
C THR A 367 -0.99 13.85 -15.58
N TYR A 368 -0.75 12.66 -16.13
CA TYR A 368 -0.99 11.38 -15.43
C TYR A 368 0.33 10.87 -14.86
N LEU A 369 0.44 10.85 -13.55
CA LEU A 369 1.60 10.33 -12.85
C LEU A 369 1.42 8.82 -12.55
N THR A 370 2.39 8.01 -12.99
CA THR A 370 2.48 6.57 -12.70
C THR A 370 3.92 6.16 -12.42
N ASN A 371 4.12 4.99 -11.80
CA ASN A 371 5.45 4.37 -11.81
C ASN A 371 5.67 3.58 -13.09
N ASP A 372 6.90 3.10 -13.27
CA ASP A 372 7.42 2.47 -14.48
C ASP A 372 6.97 1.02 -14.72
N GLY A 373 6.08 0.47 -13.88
CA GLY A 373 5.49 -0.86 -14.09
C GLY A 373 4.66 -0.93 -15.38
N THR A 374 4.92 -1.93 -16.21
CA THR A 374 4.33 -2.08 -17.56
C THR A 374 2.81 -2.05 -17.55
N ALA A 375 2.17 -2.78 -16.61
CA ALA A 375 0.72 -2.82 -16.47
C ALA A 375 0.13 -1.44 -16.10
N HIS A 376 0.84 -0.67 -15.27
CA HIS A 376 0.40 0.67 -14.86
C HIS A 376 0.48 1.68 -16.00
N ILE A 377 1.53 1.57 -16.83
CA ILE A 377 1.68 2.39 -18.04
C ILE A 377 0.53 2.06 -19.02
N ALA A 378 0.22 0.79 -19.22
CA ALA A 378 -0.88 0.38 -20.11
C ALA A 378 -2.26 0.92 -19.67
N VAL A 379 -2.51 0.96 -18.35
CA VAL A 379 -3.71 1.64 -17.81
C VAL A 379 -3.69 3.14 -18.11
N ALA A 380 -2.56 3.82 -17.92
CA ALA A 380 -2.44 5.24 -18.20
C ALA A 380 -2.65 5.56 -19.70
N GLU A 381 -2.13 4.70 -20.59
CA GLU A 381 -2.33 4.81 -22.05
C GLU A 381 -3.80 4.61 -22.44
N SER A 382 -4.52 3.70 -21.78
CA SER A 382 -5.96 3.54 -21.98
C SER A 382 -6.71 4.80 -21.60
N VAL A 383 -6.46 5.34 -20.41
CA VAL A 383 -7.08 6.60 -19.95
C VAL A 383 -6.72 7.77 -20.87
N GLN A 384 -5.49 7.83 -21.38
CA GLN A 384 -5.07 8.87 -22.35
C GLN A 384 -5.89 8.81 -23.62
N GLN A 385 -6.13 7.61 -24.15
CA GLN A 385 -6.94 7.43 -25.36
C GLN A 385 -8.40 7.83 -25.12
N ASP A 386 -8.95 7.47 -23.96
CA ASP A 386 -10.34 7.77 -23.59
C ASP A 386 -10.58 9.29 -23.51
N VAL A 387 -9.72 10.03 -22.80
CA VAL A 387 -9.89 11.48 -22.64
C VAL A 387 -9.60 12.24 -23.93
N ALA A 388 -8.77 11.68 -24.82
CA ALA A 388 -8.47 12.27 -26.13
C ALA A 388 -9.70 12.37 -27.04
N LEU A 389 -10.75 11.55 -26.80
CA LEU A 389 -12.02 11.64 -27.52
C LEU A 389 -12.65 13.04 -27.40
N LEU A 390 -12.46 13.72 -26.29
CA LEU A 390 -12.90 15.10 -26.05
C LEU A 390 -11.80 16.15 -26.26
N GLY A 391 -10.69 15.77 -26.93
CA GLY A 391 -9.59 16.69 -27.22
C GLY A 391 -8.75 17.09 -26.00
N ILE A 392 -8.89 16.36 -24.89
CA ILE A 392 -8.09 16.58 -23.69
C ILE A 392 -6.68 16.01 -23.93
N ASN A 393 -5.66 16.85 -23.73
CA ASN A 393 -4.27 16.40 -23.79
C ASN A 393 -3.85 15.86 -22.43
N LEU A 394 -3.53 14.56 -22.37
CA LEU A 394 -3.03 13.90 -21.16
C LEU A 394 -1.60 13.44 -21.40
N GLU A 395 -0.64 14.03 -20.71
CA GLU A 395 0.75 13.61 -20.72
C GLU A 395 0.96 12.53 -19.67
N ILE A 396 1.55 11.39 -20.07
CA ILE A 396 1.90 10.31 -19.13
C ILE A 396 3.32 10.57 -18.62
N LYS A 397 3.44 10.72 -17.30
CA LYS A 397 4.70 10.84 -16.57
C LYS A 397 4.95 9.53 -15.83
N SER A 398 5.82 8.70 -16.41
CA SER A 398 6.25 7.44 -15.81
C SER A 398 7.56 7.65 -15.08
N GLU A 399 7.64 7.21 -13.82
CA GLU A 399 8.78 7.42 -12.95
C GLU A 399 9.15 6.15 -12.21
N ASP A 400 10.41 6.07 -11.80
CA ASP A 400 10.89 5.15 -10.78
C ASP A 400 10.01 5.21 -9.52
N TRP A 401 9.82 4.06 -8.84
CA TRP A 401 8.89 3.94 -7.73
C TRP A 401 9.08 5.00 -6.63
N ASN A 402 10.33 5.22 -6.20
CA ASN A 402 10.61 6.17 -5.12
C ASN A 402 10.34 7.62 -5.54
N VAL A 403 10.68 7.99 -6.78
CA VAL A 403 10.38 9.30 -7.36
C VAL A 403 8.86 9.48 -7.49
N PHE A 404 8.16 8.46 -7.98
CA PHE A 404 6.70 8.44 -8.06
C PHE A 404 6.03 8.71 -6.69
N LEU A 405 6.51 8.08 -5.62
CA LEU A 405 5.98 8.29 -4.27
C LEU A 405 6.16 9.74 -3.81
N GLU A 406 7.34 10.31 -4.01
CA GLU A 406 7.63 11.70 -3.63
C GLU A 406 6.82 12.72 -4.44
N ASP A 407 6.70 12.52 -5.76
CA ASP A 407 5.90 13.39 -6.61
C ASP A 407 4.41 13.29 -6.31
N ARG A 408 3.93 12.09 -5.94
CA ARG A 408 2.57 11.88 -5.47
C ARG A 408 2.30 12.60 -4.15
N LYS A 409 3.23 12.53 -3.18
CA LYS A 409 3.12 13.23 -1.89
C LYS A 409 3.17 14.75 -2.05
N SER A 410 4.01 15.25 -2.95
CA SER A 410 4.16 16.69 -3.20
C SER A 410 3.10 17.29 -4.14
N GLY A 411 2.26 16.44 -4.77
CA GLY A 411 1.19 16.91 -5.66
C GLY A 411 1.67 17.33 -7.06
N ASN A 412 2.79 16.79 -7.54
CA ASN A 412 3.35 17.10 -8.86
C ASN A 412 2.63 16.36 -10.01
N PHE A 413 1.30 16.43 -10.05
CA PHE A 413 0.45 15.75 -11.03
C PHE A 413 -0.93 16.40 -11.11
N THR A 414 -1.66 16.19 -12.21
CA THR A 414 -3.10 16.45 -12.28
C THR A 414 -3.90 15.23 -11.80
N ILE A 415 -3.55 14.05 -12.32
CA ILE A 415 -4.10 12.76 -11.88
C ILE A 415 -2.94 11.79 -11.61
N ALA A 416 -3.11 10.92 -10.62
CA ALA A 416 -2.12 9.90 -10.30
C ALA A 416 -2.80 8.56 -10.01
N ARG A 417 -2.14 7.48 -10.40
CA ARG A 417 -2.60 6.15 -10.02
C ARG A 417 -2.45 5.91 -8.53
N ALA A 418 -3.36 5.16 -7.95
CA ALA A 418 -3.26 4.65 -6.60
C ALA A 418 -3.97 3.30 -6.48
N CYS A 419 -3.59 2.54 -5.47
CA CYS A 419 -4.27 1.32 -5.07
C CYS A 419 -4.45 1.34 -3.55
N ARG A 420 -5.62 0.96 -3.09
CA ARG A 420 -5.89 0.76 -1.67
C ARG A 420 -6.28 -0.70 -1.46
N LEU A 421 -5.37 -1.45 -0.88
CA LEU A 421 -5.67 -2.78 -0.37
C LEU A 421 -6.36 -2.64 0.99
N GLN A 422 -7.37 -3.45 1.22
CA GLN A 422 -8.13 -3.49 2.46
C GLN A 422 -8.01 -4.90 3.04
N ARG A 423 -8.05 -5.02 4.35
CA ARG A 423 -8.09 -6.34 4.98
C ARG A 423 -9.54 -6.78 5.08
N PRO A 424 -9.84 -8.08 4.87
CA PRO A 424 -11.12 -8.65 5.28
C PRO A 424 -11.25 -8.42 6.79
N GLY A 425 -12.40 -7.93 7.24
CA GLY A 425 -12.71 -7.71 8.65
C GLY A 425 -12.96 -9.01 9.36
#